data_092df67ce45aa271c5713ae1a8c8038b
#
_entry.id   092df67ce45aa271c5713ae1a8c8038b
#
_cell.length_a   1.000
_cell.length_b   1.000
_cell.length_c   1.000
_cell.angle_alpha   90.00
_cell.angle_beta   90.00
_cell.angle_gamma   90.00
#
_symmetry.space_group_name_H-M   'P 1'
#
loop_
_entity.id
_entity.type
_entity.pdbx_description
1 polymer ?
#
loop_
_entity_poly.entity_id
_entity_poly.type
_entity_poly.pdbx_seq_one_letter_code
_entity_poly.pdbx_strand_id
1 'polypeptide(L)'
;MLFRSIIRKGAVSAYAGEKFILPFNMEDGILVCEGKGNPDWNYSAPHGAGRLFSRTEAKVKCSVEEARASMDAKGIYSSVLPADELREAYKPAEVIEQAIKPTAKILHRVKPIMNLKAGDLEEEGK
;
A
#
# COMPACT_ATOMS: atom_id res chain seq x y z
N MET A 1 21.68 30.32 10.12
CA MET A 1 20.50 29.59 9.57
C MET A 1 20.60 28.12 9.91
N LEU A 2 19.58 27.58 10.55
CA LEU A 2 19.55 26.17 10.88
C LEU A 2 18.82 25.42 9.78
N PHE A 3 19.52 24.51 9.13
CA PHE A 3 18.89 23.59 8.18
C PHE A 3 18.24 22.46 9.00
N ARG A 4 16.94 22.32 8.85
CA ARG A 4 16.21 21.21 9.43
C ARG A 4 15.81 20.27 8.31
N SER A 5 16.43 19.12 8.29
CA SER A 5 16.09 18.06 7.35
C SER A 5 15.38 16.93 8.09
N ILE A 6 14.30 16.44 7.51
CA ILE A 6 13.60 15.29 8.03
C ILE A 6 13.98 14.10 7.16
N ILE A 7 14.57 13.09 7.79
CA ILE A 7 14.88 11.83 7.13
C ILE A 7 13.72 10.88 7.36
N ARG A 8 13.15 10.36 6.28
CA ARG A 8 11.99 9.45 6.34
C ARG A 8 12.33 8.09 5.77
N LYS A 9 11.86 7.06 6.46
CA LYS A 9 11.87 5.68 5.97
C LYS A 9 10.53 5.05 6.36
N GLY A 10 9.82 4.49 5.38
CA GLY A 10 8.47 3.97 5.61
C GLY A 10 7.42 5.07 5.73
N ALA A 11 7.80 6.30 5.42
CA ALA A 11 6.93 7.47 5.49
C ALA A 11 7.22 8.40 4.32
N VAL A 12 6.27 9.30 4.04
CA VAL A 12 6.40 10.33 3.01
C VAL A 12 6.16 11.70 3.62
N SER A 13 6.64 12.73 2.96
CA SER A 13 6.38 14.12 3.33
C SER A 13 4.88 14.43 3.21
N ALA A 14 4.33 15.11 4.22
CA ALA A 14 2.91 15.46 4.28
C ALA A 14 2.71 16.85 4.90
N TYR A 15 3.41 17.85 4.39
CA TYR A 15 3.19 19.24 4.77
C TYR A 15 1.79 19.69 4.32
N ALA A 16 1.26 20.74 4.92
CA ALA A 16 -0.07 21.24 4.60
C ALA A 16 -0.21 21.54 3.10
N GLY A 17 -1.18 20.90 2.45
CA GLY A 17 -1.45 21.05 1.03
C GLY A 17 -0.60 20.21 0.09
N GLU A 18 0.41 19.50 0.61
CA GLU A 18 1.26 18.63 -0.19
C GLU A 18 0.52 17.36 -0.58
N LYS A 19 0.54 17.02 -1.86
CA LYS A 19 -0.14 15.83 -2.37
C LYS A 19 0.82 14.65 -2.46
N PHE A 20 0.32 13.48 -2.11
CA PHE A 20 1.07 12.23 -2.21
C PHE A 20 0.15 11.05 -2.49
N ILE A 21 0.73 9.94 -2.91
CA ILE A 21 0.00 8.69 -3.12
C ILE A 21 0.34 7.71 -2.00
N LEU A 22 -0.65 6.91 -1.62
CA LEU A 22 -0.50 5.87 -0.61
C LEU A 22 -1.02 4.56 -1.20
N PRO A 23 -0.13 3.68 -1.68
CA PRO A 23 -0.55 2.38 -2.21
C PRO A 23 -0.85 1.38 -1.10
N PHE A 24 -1.91 0.60 -1.27
CA PHE A 24 -2.27 -0.47 -0.35
C PHE A 24 -1.67 -1.82 -0.78
N ASN A 25 -2.25 -2.38 -1.83
CA ASN A 25 -1.92 -3.71 -2.35
C ASN A 25 -2.51 -3.87 -3.75
N MET A 26 -2.35 -5.04 -4.35
CA MET A 26 -2.80 -5.30 -5.73
C MET A 26 -4.31 -5.26 -5.93
N GLU A 27 -5.10 -5.37 -4.86
CA GLU A 27 -6.57 -5.40 -4.95
C GLU A 27 -7.24 -4.11 -4.49
N ASP A 28 -6.73 -3.50 -3.41
CA ASP A 28 -7.35 -2.31 -2.81
C ASP A 28 -6.92 -1.01 -3.47
N GLY A 29 -5.84 -1.02 -4.23
CA GLY A 29 -5.43 0.12 -5.02
C GLY A 29 -4.61 1.16 -4.28
N ILE A 30 -4.89 2.41 -4.59
CA ILE A 30 -4.09 3.57 -4.17
C ILE A 30 -5.00 4.68 -3.67
N LEU A 31 -4.56 5.37 -2.61
CA LEU A 31 -5.16 6.65 -2.21
C LEU A 31 -4.35 7.80 -2.78
N VAL A 32 -5.05 8.85 -3.24
CA VAL A 32 -4.46 10.16 -3.49
C VAL A 32 -4.80 11.02 -2.29
N CYS A 33 -3.77 11.54 -1.62
CA CYS A 33 -3.92 12.23 -0.35
C CYS A 33 -3.31 13.63 -0.38
N GLU A 34 -3.75 14.44 0.57
CA GLU A 34 -3.20 15.77 0.82
C GLU A 34 -2.76 15.85 2.27
N GLY A 35 -1.52 16.27 2.50
CA GLY A 35 -0.95 16.42 3.83
C GLY A 35 -1.64 17.49 4.65
N LYS A 36 -1.72 17.28 5.95
CA LYS A 36 -2.27 18.24 6.92
C LYS A 36 -1.20 19.09 7.61
N GLY A 37 0.07 18.75 7.42
CA GLY A 37 1.17 19.47 8.07
C GLY A 37 1.16 19.31 9.57
N ASN A 38 0.87 18.11 10.07
CA ASN A 38 0.76 17.87 11.51
C ASN A 38 2.14 17.72 12.14
N PRO A 39 2.57 18.65 13.02
CA PRO A 39 3.88 18.58 13.65
C PRO A 39 4.02 17.41 14.62
N ASP A 40 2.92 16.92 15.20
CA ASP A 40 2.94 15.75 16.10
C ASP A 40 3.36 14.48 15.37
N TRP A 41 3.19 14.46 14.06
CA TRP A 41 3.59 13.36 13.17
C TRP A 41 4.78 13.73 12.29
N ASN A 42 5.54 14.74 12.72
CA ASN A 42 6.75 15.18 12.03
C ASN A 42 6.48 15.53 10.55
N TYR A 43 5.33 16.16 10.29
CA TYR A 43 4.89 16.55 8.92
C TYR A 43 4.95 15.39 7.93
N SER A 44 4.63 14.18 8.39
CA SER A 44 4.78 12.95 7.63
C SER A 44 3.50 12.12 7.64
N ALA A 45 3.40 11.21 6.68
CA ALA A 45 2.31 10.23 6.55
C ALA A 45 2.89 8.88 6.12
N PRO A 46 2.14 7.77 6.28
CA PRO A 46 2.59 6.47 5.81
C PRO A 46 2.83 6.46 4.30
N HIS A 47 3.85 5.74 3.84
CA HIS A 47 4.13 5.62 2.41
C HIS A 47 3.34 4.48 1.75
N GLY A 48 2.68 3.65 2.53
CA GLY A 48 1.89 2.51 2.07
C GLY A 48 1.19 1.83 3.25
N ALA A 49 0.55 0.71 2.98
CA ALA A 49 -0.22 -0.01 4.00
C ALA A 49 0.65 -0.64 5.10
N GLY A 50 1.86 -1.01 4.78
CA GLY A 50 2.70 -1.80 5.68
C GLY A 50 2.28 -3.26 5.70
N ARG A 51 3.19 -4.12 6.11
CA ARG A 51 2.98 -5.56 6.07
C ARG A 51 2.45 -6.10 7.40
N LEU A 52 1.56 -7.11 7.32
CA LEU A 52 1.17 -7.94 8.45
C LEU A 52 2.14 -9.10 8.62
N PHE A 53 2.60 -9.66 7.51
CA PHE A 53 3.48 -10.82 7.48
C PHE A 53 4.80 -10.48 6.81
N SER A 54 5.89 -11.10 7.27
CA SER A 54 7.14 -11.09 6.54
C SER A 54 6.95 -11.78 5.18
N ARG A 55 7.87 -11.57 4.25
CA ARG A 55 7.78 -12.23 2.94
C ARG A 55 7.74 -13.76 3.08
N THR A 56 8.55 -14.30 3.99
CA THR A 56 8.60 -15.75 4.25
C THR A 56 7.27 -16.26 4.82
N GLU A 57 6.69 -15.55 5.79
CA GLU A 57 5.38 -15.91 6.36
C GLU A 57 4.26 -15.82 5.35
N ALA A 58 4.27 -14.78 4.52
CA ALA A 58 3.26 -14.58 3.49
C ALA A 58 3.23 -15.72 2.48
N LYS A 59 4.38 -16.23 2.08
CA LYS A 59 4.47 -17.37 1.16
C LYS A 59 3.81 -18.64 1.70
N VAL A 60 3.76 -18.77 3.02
CA VAL A 60 3.12 -19.93 3.67
C VAL A 60 1.64 -19.67 3.95
N LYS A 61 1.30 -18.45 4.39
CA LYS A 61 -0.05 -18.12 4.87
C LYS A 61 -1.02 -17.63 3.81
N CYS A 62 -0.50 -17.04 2.72
CA CYS A 62 -1.33 -16.46 1.67
C CYS A 62 -1.55 -17.44 0.51
N SER A 63 -2.78 -17.50 0.02
CA SER A 63 -3.16 -18.38 -1.09
C SER A 63 -3.20 -17.60 -2.40
N VAL A 64 -2.36 -17.99 -3.36
CA VAL A 64 -2.34 -17.43 -4.71
C VAL A 64 -3.65 -17.73 -5.45
N GLU A 65 -4.21 -18.92 -5.28
CA GLU A 65 -5.47 -19.32 -5.92
C GLU A 65 -6.64 -18.45 -5.46
N GLU A 66 -6.76 -18.23 -4.15
CA GLU A 66 -7.81 -17.36 -3.59
C GLU A 66 -7.63 -15.91 -4.04
N ALA A 67 -6.40 -15.44 -4.07
CA ALA A 67 -6.08 -14.09 -4.54
C ALA A 67 -6.46 -13.90 -6.00
N ARG A 68 -6.13 -14.87 -6.86
CA ARG A 68 -6.49 -14.79 -8.28
C ARG A 68 -8.00 -14.78 -8.48
N ALA A 69 -8.72 -15.63 -7.75
CA ALA A 69 -10.19 -15.65 -7.81
C ALA A 69 -10.79 -14.31 -7.35
N SER A 70 -10.28 -13.74 -6.28
CA SER A 70 -10.72 -12.43 -5.77
C SER A 70 -10.44 -11.31 -6.77
N MET A 71 -9.26 -11.30 -7.38
CA MET A 71 -8.88 -10.29 -8.38
C MET A 71 -9.71 -10.42 -9.66
N ASP A 72 -9.93 -11.64 -10.13
CA ASP A 72 -10.77 -11.90 -11.29
C ASP A 72 -12.20 -11.42 -11.06
N ALA A 73 -12.75 -11.67 -9.89
CA ALA A 73 -14.09 -11.20 -9.51
C ALA A 73 -14.19 -9.66 -9.50
N LYS A 74 -13.09 -8.96 -9.25
CA LYS A 74 -13.01 -7.50 -9.25
C LYS A 74 -12.60 -6.92 -10.61
N GLY A 75 -12.33 -7.77 -11.60
CA GLY A 75 -11.87 -7.33 -12.92
C GLY A 75 -10.43 -6.82 -12.93
N ILE A 76 -9.59 -7.30 -12.02
CA ILE A 76 -8.19 -6.89 -11.90
C ILE A 76 -7.30 -7.93 -12.57
N TYR A 77 -6.53 -7.52 -13.57
CA TYR A 77 -5.56 -8.37 -14.22
C TYR A 77 -4.18 -8.27 -13.55
N SER A 78 -3.50 -9.40 -13.40
CA SER A 78 -2.09 -9.42 -13.02
C SER A 78 -1.38 -10.55 -13.79
N SER A 79 -0.25 -10.23 -14.41
CA SER A 79 0.54 -11.20 -15.15
C SER A 79 1.16 -12.26 -14.24
N VAL A 80 1.60 -11.85 -13.05
CA VAL A 80 2.18 -12.71 -12.00
C VAL A 80 1.54 -12.38 -10.67
N LEU A 81 1.39 -13.37 -9.80
CA LEU A 81 0.92 -13.19 -8.43
C LEU A 81 1.96 -13.72 -7.45
N PRO A 82 2.97 -12.91 -7.08
CA PRO A 82 3.92 -13.32 -6.05
C PRO A 82 3.19 -13.52 -4.71
N ALA A 83 3.37 -14.69 -4.09
CA ALA A 83 2.66 -15.03 -2.85
C ALA A 83 2.96 -14.07 -1.69
N ASP A 84 4.10 -13.43 -1.71
CA ASP A 84 4.50 -12.46 -0.68
C ASP A 84 4.02 -11.02 -0.93
N GLU A 85 3.31 -10.78 -2.03
CA GLU A 85 2.77 -9.47 -2.41
C GLU A 85 1.24 -9.43 -2.45
N LEU A 86 0.57 -10.48 -1.99
CA LEU A 86 -0.89 -10.57 -2.02
C LEU A 86 -1.53 -9.64 -0.99
N ARG A 87 -2.79 -9.30 -1.20
CA ARG A 87 -3.57 -8.44 -0.30
C ARG A 87 -3.47 -8.86 1.17
N GLU A 88 -3.54 -10.15 1.44
CA GLU A 88 -3.49 -10.70 2.78
C GLU A 88 -2.17 -10.45 3.51
N ALA A 89 -1.08 -10.19 2.79
CA ALA A 89 0.23 -9.89 3.35
C ALA A 89 0.32 -8.48 3.95
N TYR A 90 -0.64 -7.62 3.64
CA TYR A 90 -0.65 -6.22 4.03
C TYR A 90 -1.76 -5.91 5.03
N LYS A 91 -1.59 -4.81 5.78
CA LYS A 91 -2.63 -4.31 6.67
C LYS A 91 -3.89 -3.95 5.86
N PRO A 92 -5.10 -4.18 6.40
CA PRO A 92 -6.34 -3.82 5.72
C PRO A 92 -6.42 -2.33 5.39
N ALA A 93 -6.97 -2.01 4.22
CA ALA A 93 -7.10 -0.63 3.75
C ALA A 93 -7.88 0.25 4.74
N GLU A 94 -8.94 -0.27 5.33
CA GLU A 94 -9.79 0.46 6.28
C GLU A 94 -9.01 0.88 7.52
N VAL A 95 -8.12 0.03 8.02
CA VAL A 95 -7.26 0.33 9.17
C VAL A 95 -6.34 1.50 8.85
N ILE A 96 -5.75 1.49 7.66
CA ILE A 96 -4.85 2.56 7.22
C ILE A 96 -5.62 3.87 7.01
N GLU A 97 -6.80 3.82 6.40
CA GLU A 97 -7.63 5.01 6.19
C GLU A 97 -8.00 5.70 7.50
N GLN A 98 -8.27 4.94 8.55
CA GLN A 98 -8.51 5.49 9.88
C GLN A 98 -7.24 6.06 10.51
N ALA A 99 -6.14 5.34 10.37
CA ALA A 99 -4.86 5.70 11.00
C ALA A 99 -4.25 6.99 10.42
N ILE A 100 -4.48 7.29 9.14
CA ILE A 100 -3.89 8.47 8.50
C ILE A 100 -4.64 9.78 8.76
N LYS A 101 -5.85 9.73 9.32
CA LYS A 101 -6.68 10.93 9.53
C LYS A 101 -5.95 12.10 10.20
N PRO A 102 -5.10 11.89 11.20
CA PRO A 102 -4.35 13.01 11.79
C PRO A 102 -3.32 13.62 10.84
N THR A 103 -2.85 12.88 9.85
CA THR A 103 -1.72 13.27 8.99
C THR A 103 -2.13 13.72 7.61
N ALA A 104 -3.25 13.22 7.09
CA ALA A 104 -3.63 13.46 5.71
C ALA A 104 -5.14 13.39 5.49
N LYS A 105 -5.57 14.08 4.44
CA LYS A 105 -6.93 14.04 3.91
C LYS A 105 -6.94 13.18 2.65
N ILE A 106 -7.90 12.27 2.54
CA ILE A 106 -8.08 11.46 1.34
C ILE A 106 -8.83 12.28 0.30
N LEU A 107 -8.21 12.48 -0.87
CA LEU A 107 -8.84 13.18 -1.99
C LEU A 107 -9.55 12.23 -2.94
N HIS A 108 -8.87 11.13 -3.30
CA HIS A 108 -9.40 10.16 -4.24
C HIS A 108 -8.98 8.74 -3.86
N ARG A 109 -9.86 7.78 -4.19
CA ARG A 109 -9.56 6.34 -4.14
C ARG A 109 -9.48 5.84 -5.57
N VAL A 110 -8.34 5.26 -5.92
CA VAL A 110 -8.07 4.74 -7.26
C VAL A 110 -7.98 3.23 -7.20
N LYS A 111 -8.87 2.56 -7.94
CA LYS A 111 -8.91 1.09 -8.00
C LYS A 111 -8.00 0.58 -9.11
N PRO A 112 -7.28 -0.53 -8.90
CA PRO A 112 -6.46 -1.12 -9.94
C PRO A 112 -7.33 -1.83 -10.99
N ILE A 113 -6.85 -1.81 -12.23
CA ILE A 113 -7.42 -2.64 -13.31
C ILE A 113 -6.37 -3.63 -13.81
N MET A 114 -5.10 -3.32 -13.60
CA MET A 114 -3.99 -4.17 -13.98
C MET A 114 -2.81 -3.92 -13.06
N ASN A 115 -2.11 -5.00 -12.70
CA ASN A 115 -0.86 -4.94 -11.96
C ASN A 115 0.25 -5.60 -12.78
N LEU A 116 1.40 -4.93 -12.82
CA LEU A 116 2.62 -5.49 -13.39
C LEU A 116 3.59 -5.73 -12.24
N LYS A 117 3.93 -6.99 -12.00
CA LYS A 117 4.84 -7.40 -10.94
C LYS A 117 6.01 -8.17 -11.52
N ALA A 118 7.19 -8.00 -10.93
CA ALA A 118 8.33 -8.86 -11.20
C ALA A 118 8.12 -10.20 -10.49
N GLY A 119 8.43 -11.28 -11.17
CA GLY A 119 8.32 -12.62 -10.63
C GLY A 119 8.47 -13.65 -11.73
N ASP A 120 8.79 -14.88 -11.36
CA ASP A 120 8.87 -15.98 -12.29
C ASP A 120 7.51 -16.66 -12.43
N LEU A 121 7.18 -17.12 -13.63
CA LEU A 121 5.93 -17.86 -13.87
C LEU A 121 5.83 -19.12 -13.00
N GLU A 122 6.97 -19.64 -12.56
CA GLU A 122 7.01 -20.80 -11.68
C GLU A 122 6.48 -20.50 -10.27
N GLU A 123 6.50 -19.25 -9.85
CA GLU A 123 5.97 -18.84 -8.54
C GLU A 123 4.45 -18.94 -8.47
N GLU A 124 3.76 -18.83 -9.60
CA GLU A 124 2.31 -18.97 -9.67
C GLU A 124 1.83 -20.40 -9.43
N GLY A 125 2.66 -21.40 -9.73
CA GLY A 125 2.32 -22.81 -9.63
C GLY A 125 2.66 -23.48 -8.30
N LYS A 126 3.13 -22.71 -7.34
CA LYS A 126 3.58 -23.25 -6.04
C LYS A 126 2.61 -22.99 -4.92
#